data_66f89b9b021c3d0bad3192e5f36ff20e
#
_entry.id   66f89b9b021c3d0bad3192e5f36ff20e
#
_cell.length_a   1.000
_cell.length_b   1.000
_cell.length_c   1.000
_cell.angle_alpha   90.00
_cell.angle_beta   90.00
_cell.angle_gamma   90.00
#
_symmetry.space_group_name_H-M   'P 1'
#
loop_
_entity.id
_entity.type
_entity.pdbx_description
1 polymer ?
#
loop_
_entity_poly.entity_id
_entity_poly.type
_entity_poly.pdbx_seq_one_letter_code
_entity_poly.pdbx_strand_id
1 'polypeptide(L)'
;PGAIHALSAEELAKLRNSGTSTHTKVLNLKKVLGNTVRAGAGGNPYLISIGELAQEIVEQYENRQLSTEEALRRFEELAETVVDAEAEREGLGITPNAYAVYITLKQFTDVDAASAETEAIDECFGRFPDYRWSADEERKLRLTLYRALSRVAEGNTTKIIEVADALMGLDRI
;
A
#
# COMPACT_ATOMS: atom_id res chain seq x y z
N PRO A 1 -6.04 26.20 -7.17
CA PRO A 1 -6.16 24.72 -7.12
C PRO A 1 -4.82 24.17 -7.57
N GLY A 2 -3.95 23.83 -6.59
CA GLY A 2 -2.65 23.28 -6.88
C GLY A 2 -2.82 21.90 -7.49
N ALA A 3 -2.25 21.72 -8.68
CA ALA A 3 -2.10 20.38 -9.25
C ALA A 3 -1.40 19.51 -8.20
N ILE A 4 -2.02 18.40 -7.84
CA ILE A 4 -1.41 17.37 -7.00
C ILE A 4 -0.22 16.88 -7.83
N HIS A 5 0.99 17.27 -7.45
CA HIS A 5 2.20 16.71 -8.05
C HIS A 5 2.33 15.27 -7.54
N ALA A 6 1.68 14.36 -8.25
CA ALA A 6 1.99 12.96 -8.11
C ALA A 6 3.44 12.74 -8.55
N LEU A 7 4.19 11.97 -7.80
CA LEU A 7 5.56 11.60 -8.17
C LEU A 7 5.55 10.99 -9.58
N SER A 8 6.27 11.62 -10.52
CA SER A 8 6.37 11.16 -11.90
C SER A 8 7.62 10.29 -12.11
N ALA A 9 7.60 9.47 -13.17
CA ALA A 9 8.77 8.70 -13.60
C ALA A 9 9.99 9.59 -13.87
N GLU A 10 9.77 10.79 -14.42
CA GLU A 10 10.83 11.75 -14.69
C GLU A 10 11.45 12.29 -13.41
N GLU A 11 10.63 12.65 -12.42
CA GLU A 11 11.13 13.11 -11.11
C GLU A 11 11.90 12.01 -10.37
N LEU A 12 11.42 10.76 -10.40
CA LEU A 12 12.12 9.62 -9.83
C LEU A 12 13.47 9.39 -10.52
N ALA A 13 13.53 9.49 -11.85
CA ALA A 13 14.78 9.37 -12.60
C ALA A 13 15.78 10.48 -12.23
N LYS A 14 15.32 11.72 -12.07
CA LYS A 14 16.16 12.84 -11.60
C LYS A 14 16.75 12.59 -10.20
N LEU A 15 15.95 12.06 -9.28
CA LEU A 15 16.41 11.73 -7.93
C LEU A 15 17.47 10.61 -7.95
N ARG A 16 17.26 9.58 -8.75
CA ARG A 16 18.21 8.46 -8.90
C ARG A 16 19.54 8.91 -9.49
N ASN A 17 19.49 9.71 -10.54
CA ASN A 17 20.66 10.16 -11.32
C ASN A 17 21.34 11.39 -10.72
N SER A 18 20.83 11.93 -9.62
CA SER A 18 21.47 13.06 -8.94
C SER A 18 22.86 12.66 -8.43
N GLY A 19 23.84 13.56 -8.56
CA GLY A 19 25.21 13.35 -8.05
C GLY A 19 25.34 13.45 -6.53
N THR A 20 24.22 13.43 -5.81
CA THR A 20 24.19 13.53 -4.33
C THR A 20 24.53 12.22 -3.64
N SER A 21 24.92 12.28 -2.37
CA SER A 21 25.20 11.10 -1.57
C SER A 21 23.98 10.19 -1.42
N THR A 22 24.21 8.91 -1.16
CA THR A 22 23.14 7.92 -0.90
C THR A 22 22.22 8.38 0.24
N HIS A 23 22.79 8.90 1.32
CA HIS A 23 22.01 9.46 2.43
C HIS A 23 21.10 10.62 2.01
N THR A 24 21.60 11.53 1.19
CA THR A 24 20.80 12.65 0.65
C THR A 24 19.66 12.15 -0.24
N LYS A 25 19.90 11.11 -1.05
CA LYS A 25 18.86 10.47 -1.86
C LYS A 25 17.74 9.87 -0.98
N VAL A 26 18.11 9.18 0.10
CA VAL A 26 17.14 8.64 1.07
C VAL A 26 16.27 9.76 1.64
N LEU A 27 16.85 10.87 2.08
CA LEU A 27 16.10 12.01 2.62
C LEU A 27 15.17 12.64 1.58
N ASN A 28 15.63 12.78 0.34
CA ASN A 28 14.83 13.33 -0.75
C ASN A 28 13.65 12.44 -1.09
N LEU A 29 13.84 11.12 -1.21
CA LEU A 29 12.75 10.17 -1.47
C LEU A 29 11.75 10.12 -0.32
N LYS A 30 12.21 10.09 0.93
CA LYS A 30 11.34 10.23 2.13
C LYS A 30 10.45 11.45 2.02
N LYS A 31 11.01 12.60 1.68
CA LYS A 31 10.27 13.87 1.57
C LYS A 31 9.25 13.83 0.44
N VAL A 32 9.65 13.37 -0.73
CA VAL A 32 8.76 13.32 -1.93
C VAL A 32 7.62 12.35 -1.69
N LEU A 33 7.89 11.14 -1.20
CA LEU A 33 6.85 10.16 -0.85
C LEU A 33 5.89 10.70 0.21
N GLY A 34 6.40 11.32 1.27
CA GLY A 34 5.56 11.93 2.30
C GLY A 34 4.66 13.05 1.76
N ASN A 35 5.13 13.85 0.82
CA ASN A 35 4.32 14.87 0.16
C ASN A 35 3.24 14.25 -0.74
N THR A 36 3.59 13.22 -1.52
CA THR A 36 2.67 12.51 -2.40
C THR A 36 1.54 11.85 -1.61
N VAL A 37 1.87 11.18 -0.50
CA VAL A 37 0.89 10.56 0.40
C VAL A 37 -0.07 11.61 0.97
N ARG A 38 0.45 12.70 1.52
CA ARG A 38 -0.37 13.77 2.10
C ARG A 38 -1.30 14.42 1.09
N ALA A 39 -0.85 14.60 -0.14
CA ALA A 39 -1.64 15.24 -1.19
C ALA A 39 -2.70 14.32 -1.78
N GLY A 40 -2.43 13.01 -1.86
CA GLY A 40 -3.23 12.06 -2.64
C GLY A 40 -4.06 11.06 -1.85
N ALA A 41 -3.79 10.85 -0.56
CA ALA A 41 -4.43 9.79 0.24
C ALA A 41 -5.96 9.90 0.32
N GLY A 42 -6.52 11.11 0.28
CA GLY A 42 -7.98 11.33 0.32
C GLY A 42 -8.74 10.79 -0.89
N GLY A 43 -8.07 10.58 -2.03
CA GLY A 43 -8.68 10.02 -3.25
C GLY A 43 -8.11 8.66 -3.65
N ASN A 44 -7.01 8.24 -3.00
CA ASN A 44 -6.29 7.01 -3.33
C ASN A 44 -5.87 6.28 -2.05
N PRO A 45 -6.72 5.41 -1.51
CA PRO A 45 -6.47 4.73 -0.23
C PRO A 45 -5.15 3.95 -0.17
N TYR A 46 -4.65 3.43 -1.30
CA TYR A 46 -3.37 2.72 -1.34
C TYR A 46 -2.18 3.58 -0.90
N LEU A 47 -2.27 4.92 -1.05
CA LEU A 47 -1.21 5.83 -0.60
C LEU A 47 -1.04 5.83 0.92
N ILE A 48 -2.07 5.48 1.68
CA ILE A 48 -1.97 5.31 3.13
C ILE A 48 -1.04 4.15 3.44
N SER A 49 -1.22 3.01 2.76
CA SER A 49 -0.33 1.86 2.89
C SER A 49 1.11 2.19 2.48
N ILE A 50 1.30 2.96 1.41
CA ILE A 50 2.63 3.45 1.02
C ILE A 50 3.24 4.33 2.12
N GLY A 51 2.44 5.19 2.75
CA GLY A 51 2.88 6.03 3.87
C GLY A 51 3.32 5.23 5.09
N GLU A 52 2.59 4.18 5.44
CA GLU A 52 2.93 3.26 6.54
C GLU A 52 4.24 2.51 6.26
N LEU A 53 4.40 1.98 5.05
CA LEU A 53 5.65 1.32 4.64
C LEU A 53 6.84 2.28 4.63
N ALA A 54 6.65 3.50 4.14
CA ALA A 54 7.69 4.53 4.17
C ALA A 54 8.10 4.85 5.60
N GLN A 55 7.14 4.95 6.52
CA GLN A 55 7.42 5.19 7.94
C GLN A 55 8.18 4.01 8.58
N GLU A 56 7.81 2.79 8.26
CA GLU A 56 8.53 1.60 8.72
C GLU A 56 10.00 1.60 8.27
N ILE A 57 10.26 1.95 7.01
CA ILE A 57 11.64 2.08 6.49
C ILE A 57 12.40 3.15 7.27
N VAL A 58 11.78 4.30 7.56
CA VAL A 58 12.37 5.38 8.37
C VAL A 58 12.78 4.86 9.74
N GLU A 59 11.87 4.20 10.45
CA GLU A 59 12.12 3.66 11.79
C GLU A 59 13.25 2.63 11.80
N GLN A 60 13.24 1.70 10.85
CA GLN A 60 14.31 0.70 10.71
C GLN A 60 15.68 1.35 10.38
N TYR A 61 15.67 2.39 9.55
CA TYR A 61 16.88 3.13 9.20
C TYR A 61 17.43 3.94 10.37
N GLU A 62 16.57 4.68 11.08
CA GLU A 62 16.93 5.46 12.27
C GLU A 62 17.44 4.57 13.41
N ASN A 63 16.85 3.39 13.57
CA ASN A 63 17.28 2.37 14.54
C ASN A 63 18.50 1.54 14.07
N ARG A 64 19.12 1.92 12.94
CA ARG A 64 20.28 1.25 12.36
C ARG A 64 20.07 -0.25 12.03
N GLN A 65 18.83 -0.62 11.77
CA GLN A 65 18.46 -1.98 11.33
C GLN A 65 18.61 -2.13 9.80
N LEU A 66 18.63 -1.02 9.07
CA LEU A 66 18.91 -0.97 7.65
C LEU A 66 20.16 -0.14 7.36
N SER A 67 20.96 -0.57 6.38
CA SER A 67 22.00 0.26 5.79
C SER A 67 21.40 1.40 4.96
N THR A 68 22.20 2.41 4.65
CA THR A 68 21.75 3.53 3.80
C THR A 68 21.37 3.04 2.40
N GLU A 69 22.13 2.09 1.85
CA GLU A 69 21.88 1.47 0.54
C GLU A 69 20.58 0.68 0.53
N GLU A 70 20.32 -0.09 1.59
CA GLU A 70 19.09 -0.87 1.72
C GLU A 70 17.87 0.04 1.89
N ALA A 71 17.97 1.09 2.70
CA ALA A 71 16.91 2.09 2.85
C ALA A 71 16.63 2.79 1.51
N LEU A 72 17.67 3.17 0.76
CA LEU A 72 17.51 3.76 -0.57
C LEU A 72 16.77 2.82 -1.51
N ARG A 73 17.18 1.55 -1.59
CA ARG A 73 16.53 0.55 -2.43
C ARG A 73 15.04 0.41 -2.11
N ARG A 74 14.69 0.29 -0.85
CA ARG A 74 13.28 0.16 -0.42
C ARG A 74 12.46 1.40 -0.71
N PHE A 75 13.01 2.59 -0.52
CA PHE A 75 12.33 3.84 -0.91
C PHE A 75 12.14 3.96 -2.43
N GLU A 76 13.12 3.52 -3.22
CA GLU A 76 12.99 3.50 -4.68
C GLU A 76 11.90 2.54 -5.14
N GLU A 77 11.77 1.35 -4.53
CA GLU A 77 10.70 0.39 -4.81
C GLU A 77 9.31 0.98 -4.48
N LEU A 78 9.15 1.67 -3.34
CA LEU A 78 7.91 2.37 -3.02
C LEU A 78 7.60 3.49 -4.02
N ALA A 79 8.61 4.25 -4.43
CA ALA A 79 8.45 5.32 -5.40
C ALA A 79 8.02 4.78 -6.78
N GLU A 80 8.60 3.66 -7.23
CA GLU A 80 8.17 2.96 -8.45
C GLU A 80 6.71 2.51 -8.37
N THR A 81 6.32 1.93 -7.24
CA THR A 81 4.93 1.53 -7.01
C THR A 81 3.97 2.71 -7.15
N VAL A 82 4.33 3.88 -6.63
CA VAL A 82 3.51 5.11 -6.76
C VAL A 82 3.46 5.61 -8.19
N VAL A 83 4.60 5.61 -8.90
CA VAL A 83 4.67 6.06 -10.30
C VAL A 83 3.82 5.17 -11.21
N ASP A 84 3.84 3.87 -10.99
CA ASP A 84 3.17 2.90 -11.86
C ASP A 84 1.71 2.64 -11.45
N ALA A 85 1.31 3.07 -10.25
CA ALA A 85 0.04 2.71 -9.62
C ALA A 85 -1.19 3.03 -10.48
N GLU A 86 -1.26 4.21 -11.07
CA GLU A 86 -2.45 4.60 -11.83
C GLU A 86 -2.58 3.77 -13.11
N ALA A 87 -1.49 3.57 -13.83
CA ALA A 87 -1.46 2.74 -15.03
C ALA A 87 -1.74 1.27 -14.70
N GLU A 88 -1.20 0.76 -13.59
CA GLU A 88 -1.46 -0.61 -13.13
C GLU A 88 -2.94 -0.79 -12.75
N ARG A 89 -3.51 0.14 -11.97
CA ARG A 89 -4.91 0.12 -11.59
C ARG A 89 -5.85 0.14 -12.81
N GLU A 90 -5.58 1.03 -13.77
CA GLU A 90 -6.34 1.09 -15.02
C GLU A 90 -6.21 -0.19 -15.83
N GLY A 91 -5.01 -0.76 -15.91
CA GLY A 91 -4.77 -2.04 -16.58
C GLY A 91 -5.50 -3.21 -15.95
N LEU A 92 -5.64 -3.22 -14.62
CA LEU A 92 -6.43 -4.22 -13.88
C LEU A 92 -7.94 -3.98 -13.97
N GLY A 93 -8.37 -2.76 -14.31
CA GLY A 93 -9.79 -2.39 -14.41
C GLY A 93 -10.53 -2.36 -13.06
N ILE A 94 -9.82 -2.13 -11.95
CA ILE A 94 -10.35 -2.16 -10.59
C ILE A 94 -10.52 -0.76 -9.98
N THR A 95 -11.37 -0.65 -8.96
CA THR A 95 -11.63 0.59 -8.24
C THR A 95 -10.42 1.02 -7.37
N PRO A 96 -10.35 2.29 -6.92
CA PRO A 96 -9.32 2.73 -5.97
C PRO A 96 -9.32 1.93 -4.67
N ASN A 97 -10.49 1.57 -4.14
CA ASN A 97 -10.60 0.70 -2.95
C ASN A 97 -10.04 -0.70 -3.20
N ALA A 98 -10.42 -1.32 -4.32
CA ALA A 98 -9.91 -2.64 -4.72
C ALA A 98 -8.39 -2.60 -4.98
N TYR A 99 -7.88 -1.50 -5.53
CA TYR A 99 -6.44 -1.33 -5.72
C TYR A 99 -5.68 -1.26 -4.39
N ALA A 100 -6.24 -0.61 -3.36
CA ALA A 100 -5.66 -0.62 -2.01
C ALA A 100 -5.61 -2.05 -1.42
N VAL A 101 -6.64 -2.85 -1.65
CA VAL A 101 -6.64 -4.29 -1.31
C VAL A 101 -5.52 -5.03 -2.06
N TYR A 102 -5.41 -4.81 -3.37
CA TYR A 102 -4.38 -5.43 -4.22
C TYR A 102 -2.96 -5.14 -3.73
N ILE A 103 -2.63 -3.87 -3.47
CA ILE A 103 -1.33 -3.46 -2.96
C ILE A 103 -1.05 -4.09 -1.58
N THR A 104 -2.06 -4.15 -0.70
CA THR A 104 -1.92 -4.79 0.61
C THR A 104 -1.64 -6.28 0.48
N LEU A 105 -2.36 -6.98 -0.39
CA LEU A 105 -2.13 -8.41 -0.64
C LEU A 105 -0.72 -8.69 -1.16
N LYS A 106 -0.20 -7.85 -2.05
CA LYS A 106 1.17 -7.98 -2.58
C LYS A 106 2.26 -7.91 -1.51
N GLN A 107 2.01 -7.24 -0.39
CA GLN A 107 2.96 -7.14 0.73
C GLN A 107 3.05 -8.42 1.54
N PHE A 108 1.95 -9.16 1.65
CA PHE A 108 1.85 -10.33 2.53
C PHE A 108 1.94 -11.66 1.81
N THR A 109 1.71 -11.67 0.51
CA THR A 109 1.63 -12.91 -0.29
C THR A 109 2.49 -12.81 -1.54
N ASP A 110 3.18 -13.90 -1.88
CA ASP A 110 3.85 -14.07 -3.18
C ASP A 110 2.84 -14.44 -4.27
N VAL A 111 1.56 -14.51 -3.92
CA VAL A 111 0.49 -14.86 -4.85
C VAL A 111 0.16 -13.62 -5.68
N ASP A 112 0.22 -13.79 -6.99
CA ASP A 112 -0.30 -12.84 -7.95
C ASP A 112 -1.83 -12.83 -7.81
N ALA A 113 -2.33 -11.95 -6.92
CA ALA A 113 -3.76 -11.85 -6.67
C ALA A 113 -4.45 -11.39 -7.96
N ALA A 114 -5.12 -12.31 -8.63
CA ALA A 114 -5.91 -11.98 -9.80
C ALA A 114 -6.93 -10.89 -9.47
N SER A 115 -7.22 -9.97 -10.40
CA SER A 115 -8.14 -8.86 -10.18
C SER A 115 -9.50 -9.32 -9.62
N ALA A 116 -9.99 -10.48 -10.04
CA ALA A 116 -11.24 -11.08 -9.56
C ALA A 116 -11.21 -11.42 -8.06
N GLU A 117 -10.08 -11.94 -7.54
CA GLU A 117 -9.93 -12.23 -6.11
C GLU A 117 -9.84 -10.94 -5.29
N THR A 118 -9.16 -9.94 -5.81
CA THR A 118 -9.07 -8.61 -5.20
C THR A 118 -10.44 -7.94 -5.10
N GLU A 119 -11.24 -7.98 -6.18
CA GLU A 119 -12.60 -7.46 -6.18
C GLU A 119 -13.51 -8.21 -5.22
N ALA A 120 -13.43 -9.54 -5.18
CA ALA A 120 -14.21 -10.36 -4.24
C ALA A 120 -13.90 -10.04 -2.77
N ILE A 121 -12.63 -9.75 -2.45
CA ILE A 121 -12.22 -9.30 -1.12
C ILE A 121 -12.75 -7.88 -0.85
N ASP A 122 -12.66 -6.97 -1.82
CA ASP A 122 -13.19 -5.62 -1.70
C ASP A 122 -14.70 -5.60 -1.47
N GLU A 123 -15.45 -6.44 -2.19
CA GLU A 123 -16.90 -6.59 -2.01
C GLU A 123 -17.31 -7.04 -0.60
N CYS A 124 -16.45 -7.75 0.13
CA CYS A 124 -16.73 -8.13 1.51
C CYS A 124 -17.01 -6.90 2.38
N PHE A 125 -16.29 -5.81 2.16
CA PHE A 125 -16.49 -4.56 2.88
C PHE A 125 -17.84 -3.89 2.58
N GLY A 126 -18.28 -3.97 1.32
CA GLY A 126 -19.58 -3.43 0.91
C GLY A 126 -20.78 -4.11 1.58
N ARG A 127 -20.63 -5.35 2.05
CA ARG A 127 -21.66 -6.09 2.78
C ARG A 127 -21.82 -5.64 4.23
N PHE A 128 -20.80 -5.01 4.81
CA PHE A 128 -20.74 -4.60 6.21
C PHE A 128 -20.23 -3.17 6.32
N PRO A 129 -21.00 -2.17 5.86
CA PRO A 129 -20.53 -0.80 5.76
C PRO A 129 -20.23 -0.14 7.11
N ASP A 130 -20.88 -0.60 8.17
CA ASP A 130 -20.75 -0.04 9.52
C ASP A 130 -19.73 -0.78 10.41
N TYR A 131 -18.88 -1.62 9.81
CA TYR A 131 -17.92 -2.46 10.55
C TYR A 131 -17.00 -1.68 11.50
N ARG A 132 -16.73 -0.41 11.23
CA ARG A 132 -15.89 0.43 12.10
C ARG A 132 -16.63 0.88 13.38
N TRP A 133 -17.95 0.83 13.37
CA TRP A 133 -18.80 1.34 14.44
C TRP A 133 -19.65 0.24 15.09
N SER A 134 -19.77 -0.90 14.45
CA SER A 134 -20.59 -2.04 14.89
C SER A 134 -19.70 -3.27 15.13
N ALA A 135 -19.57 -3.67 16.38
CA ALA A 135 -18.82 -4.87 16.75
C ALA A 135 -19.40 -6.17 16.11
N ASP A 136 -20.70 -6.19 15.80
CA ASP A 136 -21.34 -7.32 15.13
C ASP A 136 -20.94 -7.37 13.65
N GLU A 137 -20.95 -6.24 12.97
CA GLU A 137 -20.50 -6.15 11.56
C GLU A 137 -19.01 -6.37 11.43
N GLU A 138 -18.21 -5.82 12.34
CA GLU A 138 -16.76 -6.09 12.39
C GLU A 138 -16.47 -7.60 12.44
N ARG A 139 -17.16 -8.31 13.33
CA ARG A 139 -16.99 -9.75 13.47
C ARG A 139 -17.42 -10.51 12.20
N LYS A 140 -18.55 -10.14 11.62
CA LYS A 140 -19.05 -10.75 10.38
C LYS A 140 -18.11 -10.48 9.20
N LEU A 141 -17.62 -9.26 9.06
CA LEU A 141 -16.63 -8.90 8.05
C LEU A 141 -15.34 -9.71 8.22
N ARG A 142 -14.82 -9.78 9.44
CA ARG A 142 -13.60 -10.54 9.76
C ARG A 142 -13.72 -12.00 9.37
N LEU A 143 -14.82 -12.66 9.71
CA LEU A 143 -15.07 -14.05 9.31
C LEU A 143 -15.19 -14.23 7.79
N THR A 144 -15.81 -13.27 7.12
CA THR A 144 -15.95 -13.27 5.66
C THR A 144 -14.60 -13.10 4.98
N LEU A 145 -13.76 -12.18 5.49
CA LEU A 145 -12.38 -12.00 5.03
C LEU A 145 -11.53 -13.25 5.24
N TYR A 146 -11.61 -13.90 6.39
CA TYR A 146 -10.85 -15.14 6.64
C TYR A 146 -11.17 -16.21 5.62
N ARG A 147 -12.43 -16.37 5.23
CA ARG A 147 -12.84 -17.33 4.19
C ARG A 147 -12.30 -16.92 2.81
N ALA A 148 -12.39 -15.66 2.46
CA ALA A 148 -11.87 -15.16 1.18
C ALA A 148 -10.35 -15.29 1.10
N LEU A 149 -9.64 -14.97 2.18
CA LEU A 149 -8.18 -15.02 2.26
C LEU A 149 -7.61 -16.44 2.37
N SER A 150 -8.40 -17.43 2.76
CA SER A 150 -7.91 -18.80 2.92
C SER A 150 -7.33 -19.38 1.62
N ARG A 151 -7.84 -18.97 0.47
CA ARG A 151 -7.33 -19.36 -0.85
C ARG A 151 -6.02 -18.64 -1.18
N VAL A 152 -5.93 -17.37 -0.86
CA VAL A 152 -4.77 -16.50 -1.16
C VAL A 152 -3.58 -16.81 -0.25
N ALA A 153 -3.83 -17.12 1.01
CA ALA A 153 -2.80 -17.40 2.02
C ALA A 153 -2.55 -18.90 2.23
N GLU A 154 -2.98 -19.76 1.29
CA GLU A 154 -2.76 -21.23 1.32
C GLU A 154 -3.15 -21.89 2.66
N GLY A 155 -4.18 -21.38 3.32
CA GLY A 155 -4.66 -21.88 4.61
C GLY A 155 -3.78 -21.56 5.82
N ASN A 156 -2.76 -20.71 5.69
CA ASN A 156 -1.92 -20.27 6.80
C ASN A 156 -2.72 -19.31 7.71
N THR A 157 -3.17 -19.80 8.86
CA THR A 157 -4.03 -19.06 9.79
C THR A 157 -3.40 -17.76 10.29
N THR A 158 -2.13 -17.77 10.66
CA THR A 158 -1.42 -16.56 11.14
C THR A 158 -1.40 -15.50 10.05
N LYS A 159 -1.05 -15.87 8.83
CA LYS A 159 -1.01 -14.98 7.67
C LYS A 159 -2.39 -14.43 7.33
N ILE A 160 -3.43 -15.24 7.39
CA ILE A 160 -4.84 -14.83 7.17
C ILE A 160 -5.23 -13.73 8.17
N ILE A 161 -4.90 -13.89 9.45
CA ILE A 161 -5.20 -12.91 10.48
C ILE A 161 -4.46 -11.60 10.24
N GLU A 162 -3.16 -11.65 9.96
CA GLU A 162 -2.33 -10.47 9.68
C GLU A 162 -2.85 -9.69 8.47
N VAL A 163 -3.16 -10.37 7.38
CA VAL A 163 -3.70 -9.75 6.17
C VAL A 163 -5.07 -9.14 6.41
N ALA A 164 -5.96 -9.86 7.12
CA ALA A 164 -7.28 -9.33 7.44
C ALA A 164 -7.21 -8.07 8.32
N ASP A 165 -6.32 -8.04 9.31
CA ASP A 165 -6.11 -6.88 10.16
C ASP A 165 -5.58 -5.68 9.34
N ALA A 166 -4.63 -5.90 8.44
CA ALA A 166 -4.12 -4.86 7.55
C ALA A 166 -5.22 -4.32 6.62
N LEU A 167 -6.04 -5.19 6.03
CA LEU A 167 -7.17 -4.79 5.16
C LEU A 167 -8.24 -4.00 5.92
N MET A 168 -8.57 -4.41 7.14
CA MET A 168 -9.56 -3.73 7.98
C MET A 168 -9.07 -2.35 8.47
N GLY A 169 -7.76 -2.15 8.52
CA GLY A 169 -7.13 -0.86 8.83
C GLY A 169 -7.10 0.12 7.67
N LEU A 170 -7.33 -0.33 6.42
CA LEU A 170 -7.33 0.54 5.25
C LEU A 170 -8.47 1.56 5.30
N ASP A 171 -8.15 2.82 5.00
CA ASP A 171 -9.18 3.81 4.72
C ASP A 171 -9.86 3.50 3.38
N ARG A 172 -11.13 3.84 3.31
CA ARG A 172 -11.96 3.60 2.13
C ARG A 172 -12.67 4.90 1.73
N ILE A 173 -12.83 5.11 0.44
CA ILE A 173 -13.53 6.24 -0.15
C ILE A 173 -14.87 5.83 -0.73
#